data_315321e006cf857601212d0dd2a5c82f
#
_entry.id   315321e006cf857601212d0dd2a5c82f
#
_cell.length_a   1.000
_cell.length_b   1.000
_cell.length_c   1.000
_cell.angle_alpha   90.00
_cell.angle_beta   90.00
_cell.angle_gamma   90.00
#
_symmetry.space_group_name_H-M   'P 1'
#
loop_
_entity.id
_entity.type
_entity.pdbx_description
1 polymer ?
#
loop_
_entity_poly.entity_id
_entity_poly.type
_entity_poly.pdbx_seq_one_letter_code
_entity_poly.pdbx_strand_id
1 'polypeptide(L)'
;QIENSLKVDPIEFQNVEKKNYLRIKTSGQIDFEKQIYLYNLNETGKPGFEVINPIKIGNEDYLINRGWISFDKKNKPEINIIDQKNIIGTLMLQSKSSSFKPKNEIDKNYWFTLDREDILKFTGRNFSKYIIYLNGNYENPRPKVITAKISNNHKKYAITWFSMAISILLIYLYFRKKNY
;
A
#
# COMPACT_ATOMS: atom_id res chain seq x y z
N GLN A 1 -3.91 -0.65 19.95
CA GLN A 1 -2.44 -0.40 19.84
C GLN A 1 -2.09 0.36 18.56
N ILE A 2 -2.52 -0.10 17.36
CA ILE A 2 -2.17 0.55 16.07
C ILE A 2 -2.68 1.99 16.02
N GLU A 3 -3.91 2.25 16.46
CA GLU A 3 -4.50 3.58 16.44
C GLU A 3 -3.76 4.58 17.33
N ASN A 4 -3.26 4.12 18.47
CA ASN A 4 -2.42 4.93 19.36
C ASN A 4 -1.05 5.21 18.73
N SER A 5 -0.43 4.23 18.08
CA SER A 5 0.87 4.42 17.41
C SER A 5 0.80 5.44 16.27
N LEU A 6 -0.34 5.56 15.59
CA LEU A 6 -0.55 6.52 14.50
C LEU A 6 -0.83 7.96 14.98
N LYS A 7 -1.17 8.15 16.27
CA LYS A 7 -1.43 9.46 16.87
C LYS A 7 -0.21 10.05 17.59
N VAL A 8 0.83 9.24 17.80
CA VAL A 8 2.07 9.70 18.45
C VAL A 8 2.84 10.61 17.50
N ASP A 9 3.50 11.63 18.06
CA ASP A 9 4.39 12.49 17.29
C ASP A 9 5.51 11.69 16.62
N PRO A 10 5.93 12.07 15.40
CA PRO A 10 7.00 11.36 14.71
C PRO A 10 8.32 11.49 15.48
N ILE A 11 9.01 10.36 15.63
CA ILE A 11 10.32 10.30 16.30
C ILE A 11 11.45 10.36 15.29
N GLU A 12 12.59 10.92 15.69
CA GLU A 12 13.81 10.92 14.85
C GLU A 12 14.26 9.48 14.55
N PHE A 13 14.46 9.19 13.24
CA PHE A 13 14.76 7.84 12.74
C PHE A 13 16.25 7.48 12.88
N GLN A 14 16.92 7.91 13.92
CA GLN A 14 18.31 7.53 14.21
C GLN A 14 18.34 6.61 15.43
N ASN A 15 18.91 5.40 15.25
CA ASN A 15 19.09 4.41 16.32
C ASN A 15 17.81 3.93 17.03
N VAL A 16 16.69 3.93 16.31
CA VAL A 16 15.40 3.50 16.86
C VAL A 16 15.09 2.05 16.43
N GLU A 17 14.55 1.28 17.35
CA GLU A 17 14.05 -0.05 17.03
C GLU A 17 12.90 0.03 16.00
N LYS A 18 13.09 -0.59 14.84
CA LYS A 18 12.13 -0.57 13.73
C LYS A 18 10.91 -1.40 14.08
N LYS A 19 9.75 -0.75 14.19
CA LYS A 19 8.45 -1.39 14.48
C LYS A 19 7.43 -1.03 13.40
N ASN A 20 6.48 -1.95 13.19
CA ASN A 20 5.36 -1.69 12.29
C ASN A 20 4.48 -0.56 12.84
N TYR A 21 3.99 0.32 11.98
CA TYR A 21 3.21 1.52 12.32
C TYR A 21 3.97 2.59 13.13
N LEU A 22 5.29 2.56 13.12
CA LEU A 22 6.09 3.59 13.77
C LEU A 22 6.11 4.86 12.92
N ARG A 23 5.69 5.99 13.49
CA ARG A 23 5.83 7.29 12.84
C ARG A 23 7.24 7.82 13.03
N ILE A 24 7.86 8.19 11.93
CA ILE A 24 9.25 8.65 11.92
C ILE A 24 9.38 10.01 11.25
N LYS A 25 10.40 10.74 11.67
CA LYS A 25 10.93 11.91 11.01
C LYS A 25 12.38 11.63 10.63
N THR A 26 12.75 11.91 9.38
CA THR A 26 14.08 11.61 8.88
C THR A 26 14.48 12.55 7.77
N SER A 27 15.76 12.52 7.43
CA SER A 27 16.31 13.08 6.19
C SER A 27 16.86 11.94 5.33
N GLY A 28 16.78 12.07 4.02
CA GLY A 28 17.29 11.05 3.12
C GLY A 28 17.29 11.49 1.68
N GLN A 29 18.11 10.85 0.85
CA GLN A 29 18.21 11.11 -0.56
C GLN A 29 17.31 10.16 -1.35
N ILE A 30 16.26 10.71 -1.98
CA ILE A 30 15.31 9.95 -2.80
C ILE A 30 15.88 9.83 -4.23
N ASP A 31 15.87 8.60 -4.74
CA ASP A 31 16.24 8.30 -6.11
C ASP A 31 14.99 8.30 -7.00
N PHE A 32 14.80 9.39 -7.74
CA PHE A 32 13.64 9.54 -8.64
C PHE A 32 13.81 8.80 -9.97
N GLU A 33 15.04 8.44 -10.37
CA GLU A 33 15.29 7.71 -11.62
C GLU A 33 14.85 6.25 -11.51
N LYS A 34 14.95 5.67 -10.31
CA LYS A 34 14.54 4.30 -10.00
C LYS A 34 13.12 4.22 -9.41
N GLN A 35 12.24 5.10 -9.87
CA GLN A 35 10.83 5.11 -9.45
C GLN A 35 10.09 3.85 -9.93
N ILE A 36 9.32 3.25 -9.04
CA ILE A 36 8.51 2.04 -9.26
C ILE A 36 7.03 2.43 -9.27
N TYR A 37 6.27 1.93 -10.25
CA TYR A 37 4.83 2.08 -10.31
C TYR A 37 4.13 0.78 -9.95
N LEU A 38 3.72 0.66 -8.68
CA LEU A 38 3.02 -0.51 -8.16
C LEU A 38 1.51 -0.37 -8.41
N TYR A 39 0.95 -1.23 -9.27
CA TYR A 39 -0.48 -1.23 -9.55
C TYR A 39 -1.31 -1.46 -8.28
N ASN A 40 -2.22 -0.56 -8.01
CA ASN A 40 -3.14 -0.66 -6.88
C ASN A 40 -4.43 0.13 -7.14
N LEU A 41 -5.51 -0.30 -6.50
CA LEU A 41 -6.75 0.44 -6.48
C LEU A 41 -6.71 1.49 -5.36
N ASN A 42 -7.31 2.65 -5.60
CA ASN A 42 -7.51 3.61 -4.53
C ASN A 42 -8.69 3.21 -3.61
N GLU A 43 -8.99 4.02 -2.61
CA GLU A 43 -10.05 3.77 -1.64
C GLU A 43 -11.46 3.68 -2.26
N THR A 44 -11.66 4.26 -3.45
CA THR A 44 -12.92 4.20 -4.20
C THR A 44 -12.94 3.10 -5.27
N GLY A 45 -11.90 2.25 -5.31
CA GLY A 45 -11.79 1.16 -6.29
C GLY A 45 -11.31 1.58 -7.68
N LYS A 46 -10.85 2.81 -7.87
CA LYS A 46 -10.29 3.25 -9.16
C LYS A 46 -8.88 2.72 -9.37
N PRO A 47 -8.54 2.22 -10.57
CA PRO A 47 -7.21 1.72 -10.88
C PRO A 47 -6.19 2.85 -10.98
N GLY A 48 -4.96 2.56 -10.55
CA GLY A 48 -3.84 3.47 -10.58
C GLY A 48 -2.57 2.83 -10.06
N PHE A 49 -1.63 3.65 -9.59
CA PHE A 49 -0.34 3.19 -9.12
C PHE A 49 0.05 3.84 -7.80
N GLU A 50 0.60 3.06 -6.89
CA GLU A 50 1.42 3.60 -5.80
C GLU A 50 2.81 3.90 -6.36
N VAL A 51 3.30 5.11 -6.08
CA VAL A 51 4.61 5.59 -6.54
C VAL A 51 5.63 5.32 -5.45
N ILE A 52 6.58 4.44 -5.75
CA ILE A 52 7.58 3.99 -4.79
C ILE A 52 8.97 4.31 -5.31
N ASN A 53 9.78 4.93 -4.48
CA ASN A 53 11.15 5.29 -4.80
C ASN A 53 12.13 4.66 -3.81
N PRO A 54 13.36 4.34 -4.26
CA PRO A 54 14.48 4.14 -3.36
C PRO A 54 14.79 5.42 -2.57
N ILE A 55 15.12 5.26 -1.30
CA ILE A 55 15.61 6.35 -0.44
C ILE A 55 16.78 5.86 0.39
N LYS A 56 17.86 6.63 0.42
CA LYS A 56 19.01 6.38 1.28
C LYS A 56 18.90 7.22 2.55
N ILE A 57 18.94 6.55 3.71
CA ILE A 57 18.89 7.17 5.03
C ILE A 57 20.12 6.68 5.80
N GLY A 58 21.08 7.57 6.02
CA GLY A 58 22.38 7.18 6.55
C GLY A 58 23.08 6.15 5.65
N ASN A 59 23.36 4.98 6.19
CA ASN A 59 24.01 3.90 5.45
C ASN A 59 23.05 2.80 4.95
N GLU A 60 21.76 2.96 5.15
CA GLU A 60 20.75 1.97 4.78
C GLU A 60 19.84 2.45 3.64
N ASP A 61 19.48 1.52 2.78
CA ASP A 61 18.53 1.76 1.70
C ASP A 61 17.11 1.29 2.11
N TYR A 62 16.13 2.15 1.87
CA TYR A 62 14.71 1.89 2.10
C TYR A 62 13.92 2.15 0.82
N LEU A 63 12.70 1.64 0.78
CA LEU A 63 11.69 2.09 -0.17
C LEU A 63 10.77 3.09 0.51
N ILE A 64 10.46 4.20 -0.17
CA ILE A 64 9.47 5.17 0.26
C ILE A 64 8.27 5.15 -0.69
N ASN A 65 7.09 4.88 -0.14
CA ASN A 65 5.82 4.99 -0.85
C ASN A 65 5.33 6.44 -0.73
N ARG A 66 5.34 7.14 -1.86
CA ARG A 66 4.96 8.55 -1.93
C ARG A 66 3.45 8.76 -2.03
N GLY A 67 2.71 7.72 -2.36
CA GLY A 67 1.27 7.77 -2.50
C GLY A 67 0.77 7.26 -3.84
N TRP A 68 -0.51 7.46 -4.09
CA TRP A 68 -1.22 6.95 -5.26
C TRP A 68 -1.41 8.03 -6.33
N ILE A 69 -1.30 7.61 -7.61
CA ILE A 69 -1.65 8.38 -8.80
C ILE A 69 -2.65 7.61 -9.65
N SER A 70 -3.47 8.32 -10.42
CA SER A 70 -4.37 7.68 -11.38
C SER A 70 -3.61 7.08 -12.57
N PHE A 71 -4.23 6.13 -13.24
CA PHE A 71 -3.62 5.36 -14.33
C PHE A 71 -3.10 6.24 -15.47
N ASP A 72 -3.83 7.28 -15.83
CA ASP A 72 -3.49 8.24 -16.89
C ASP A 72 -2.28 9.13 -16.57
N LYS A 73 -1.90 9.20 -15.30
CA LYS A 73 -0.76 10.01 -14.82
C LYS A 73 0.57 9.27 -14.79
N LYS A 74 0.61 7.98 -15.10
CA LYS A 74 1.85 7.19 -15.07
C LYS A 74 2.96 7.79 -15.93
N ASN A 75 2.63 8.31 -17.09
CA ASN A 75 3.61 8.87 -18.05
C ASN A 75 3.88 10.37 -17.86
N LYS A 76 3.28 10.98 -16.85
CA LYS A 76 3.49 12.39 -16.50
C LYS A 76 4.22 12.43 -15.16
N PRO A 77 5.56 12.50 -15.14
CA PRO A 77 6.32 12.59 -13.91
C PRO A 77 6.07 13.96 -13.27
N GLU A 78 5.10 14.03 -12.39
CA GLU A 78 5.00 15.17 -11.50
C GLU A 78 6.06 15.02 -10.42
N ILE A 79 7.07 15.85 -10.53
CA ILE A 79 8.12 15.96 -9.52
C ILE A 79 7.54 16.78 -8.38
N ASN A 80 6.89 16.12 -7.43
CA ASN A 80 6.58 16.78 -6.17
C ASN A 80 7.89 17.02 -5.44
N ILE A 81 8.17 18.28 -5.18
CA ILE A 81 9.32 18.70 -4.37
C ILE A 81 9.04 18.26 -2.93
N ILE A 82 9.56 17.10 -2.57
CA ILE A 82 9.56 16.63 -1.18
C ILE A 82 10.76 17.28 -0.49
N ASP A 83 10.55 17.88 0.66
CA ASP A 83 11.65 18.33 1.49
C ASP A 83 12.42 17.11 2.04
N GLN A 84 13.50 16.75 1.35
CA GLN A 84 14.32 15.59 1.68
C GLN A 84 15.07 15.75 3.01
N LYS A 85 15.11 16.94 3.59
CA LYS A 85 15.67 17.22 4.92
C LYS A 85 14.68 16.96 6.05
N ASN A 86 13.38 16.90 5.72
CA ASN A 86 12.32 16.76 6.73
C ASN A 86 11.21 15.84 6.23
N ILE A 87 11.54 14.57 6.06
CA ILE A 87 10.58 13.55 5.61
C ILE A 87 9.86 13.00 6.84
N ILE A 88 8.54 13.12 6.85
CA ILE A 88 7.69 12.48 7.85
C ILE A 88 7.01 11.28 7.19
N GLY A 89 7.09 10.13 7.82
CA GLY A 89 6.49 8.91 7.28
C GLY A 89 6.13 7.90 8.36
N THR A 90 5.46 6.84 7.93
CA THR A 90 5.09 5.71 8.78
C THR A 90 5.78 4.44 8.26
N LEU A 91 6.53 3.77 9.13
CA LEU A 91 7.14 2.48 8.81
C LEU A 91 6.09 1.39 8.73
N MET A 92 6.11 0.65 7.62
CA MET A 92 5.27 -0.52 7.42
C MET A 92 6.13 -1.72 7.05
N LEU A 93 5.89 -2.85 7.71
CA LEU A 93 6.53 -4.09 7.33
C LEU A 93 5.99 -4.53 5.95
N GLN A 94 6.89 -4.79 5.03
CA GLN A 94 6.53 -5.28 3.70
C GLN A 94 5.83 -6.63 3.82
N SER A 95 4.62 -6.74 3.27
CA SER A 95 3.93 -8.02 3.19
C SER A 95 4.61 -8.94 2.18
N LYS A 96 4.59 -10.24 2.46
CA LYS A 96 5.08 -11.23 1.49
C LYS A 96 4.24 -11.17 0.21
N SER A 97 4.88 -11.32 -0.92
CA SER A 97 4.21 -11.45 -2.20
C SER A 97 3.26 -12.66 -2.20
N SER A 98 2.05 -12.47 -2.72
CA SER A 98 1.12 -13.59 -2.91
C SER A 98 1.41 -14.30 -4.23
N SER A 99 1.45 -15.63 -4.21
CA SER A 99 1.67 -16.47 -5.41
C SER A 99 0.58 -16.32 -6.49
N PHE A 100 -0.56 -15.70 -6.14
CA PHE A 100 -1.68 -15.47 -7.07
C PHE A 100 -1.61 -14.14 -7.82
N LYS A 101 -0.61 -13.31 -7.55
CA LYS A 101 -0.46 -12.05 -8.27
C LYS A 101 0.25 -12.26 -9.61
N PRO A 102 -0.07 -11.47 -10.64
CA PRO A 102 0.66 -11.48 -11.91
C PRO A 102 2.15 -11.19 -11.70
N LYS A 103 2.98 -11.63 -12.66
CA LYS A 103 4.40 -11.28 -12.69
C LYS A 103 4.58 -9.79 -13.01
N ASN A 104 5.63 -9.19 -12.45
CA ASN A 104 6.01 -7.83 -12.76
C ASN A 104 6.49 -7.69 -14.20
N GLU A 105 6.10 -6.60 -14.87
CA GLU A 105 6.61 -6.20 -16.18
C GLU A 105 7.67 -5.11 -16.00
N ILE A 106 8.88 -5.51 -15.61
CA ILE A 106 9.96 -4.59 -15.18
C ILE A 106 10.32 -3.61 -16.30
N ASP A 107 10.39 -4.07 -17.56
CA ASP A 107 10.76 -3.25 -18.72
C ASP A 107 9.75 -2.11 -18.98
N LYS A 108 8.48 -2.34 -18.63
CA LYS A 108 7.42 -1.32 -18.73
C LYS A 108 7.23 -0.52 -17.45
N ASN A 109 8.03 -0.83 -16.42
CA ASN A 109 7.85 -0.32 -15.07
C ASN A 109 6.40 -0.47 -14.59
N TYR A 110 5.85 -1.68 -14.73
CA TYR A 110 4.51 -2.05 -14.31
C TYR A 110 4.59 -3.18 -13.29
N TRP A 111 4.32 -2.86 -12.04
CA TRP A 111 4.54 -3.76 -10.92
C TRP A 111 3.23 -4.19 -10.28
N PHE A 112 3.14 -5.47 -9.93
CA PHE A 112 2.02 -6.04 -9.17
C PHE A 112 2.44 -6.41 -7.75
N THR A 113 3.74 -6.58 -7.54
CA THR A 113 4.33 -6.93 -6.23
C THR A 113 5.68 -6.24 -6.06
N LEU A 114 6.06 -6.02 -4.81
CA LEU A 114 7.40 -5.57 -4.46
C LEU A 114 8.25 -6.80 -4.13
N ASP A 115 8.52 -7.61 -5.13
CA ASP A 115 9.39 -8.78 -4.99
C ASP A 115 10.86 -8.35 -4.87
N ARG A 116 11.61 -8.99 -3.96
CA ARG A 116 12.98 -8.61 -3.67
C ARG A 116 13.94 -8.81 -4.84
N GLU A 117 13.78 -9.91 -5.57
CA GLU A 117 14.63 -10.23 -6.71
C GLU A 117 14.41 -9.25 -7.86
N ASP A 118 13.14 -8.93 -8.12
CA ASP A 118 12.77 -7.96 -9.15
C ASP A 118 13.24 -6.55 -8.80
N ILE A 119 13.09 -6.14 -7.53
CA ILE A 119 13.60 -4.84 -7.05
C ILE A 119 15.13 -4.78 -7.19
N LEU A 120 15.84 -5.84 -6.82
CA LEU A 120 17.29 -5.91 -6.98
C LEU A 120 17.70 -5.80 -8.45
N LYS A 121 17.03 -6.50 -9.36
CA LYS A 121 17.28 -6.39 -10.81
C LYS A 121 17.08 -4.98 -11.34
N PHE A 122 16.02 -4.30 -10.91
CA PHE A 122 15.67 -2.97 -11.38
C PHE A 122 16.54 -1.86 -10.80
N THR A 123 16.85 -1.95 -9.50
CA THR A 123 17.57 -0.88 -8.78
C THR A 123 19.05 -1.13 -8.58
N GLY A 124 19.48 -2.41 -8.63
CA GLY A 124 20.85 -2.84 -8.25
C GLY A 124 21.12 -2.81 -6.76
N ARG A 125 20.07 -2.63 -5.90
CA ARG A 125 20.22 -2.44 -4.45
C ARG A 125 19.33 -3.38 -3.64
N ASN A 126 19.79 -3.70 -2.43
CA ASN A 126 18.98 -4.38 -1.43
C ASN A 126 18.37 -3.38 -0.44
N PHE A 127 17.14 -3.61 -0.07
CA PHE A 127 16.39 -2.70 0.80
C PHE A 127 15.98 -3.36 2.11
N SER A 128 15.75 -2.53 3.12
CA SER A 128 15.13 -2.94 4.37
C SER A 128 13.80 -3.64 4.11
N LYS A 129 13.41 -4.53 5.02
CA LYS A 129 12.07 -5.14 5.02
C LYS A 129 10.93 -4.15 5.35
N TYR A 130 11.27 -2.98 5.81
CA TYR A 130 10.32 -1.91 6.11
C TYR A 130 10.26 -0.92 4.95
N ILE A 131 9.03 -0.52 4.60
CA ILE A 131 8.73 0.55 3.63
C ILE A 131 8.27 1.76 4.41
N ILE A 132 8.70 2.94 4.00
CA ILE A 132 8.28 4.21 4.56
C ILE A 132 7.08 4.70 3.76
N TYR A 133 5.92 4.85 4.38
CA TYR A 133 4.78 5.51 3.76
C TYR A 133 4.83 6.99 4.09
N LEU A 134 5.00 7.82 3.05
CA LEU A 134 5.09 9.27 3.20
C LEU A 134 3.81 9.82 3.83
N ASN A 135 3.97 10.66 4.84
CA ASN A 135 2.88 11.40 5.47
C ASN A 135 2.94 12.86 5.00
N GLY A 136 1.80 13.45 4.77
CA GLY A 136 1.72 14.85 4.35
C GLY A 136 0.52 15.10 3.45
N ASN A 137 0.29 16.37 3.14
CA ASN A 137 -0.79 16.77 2.25
C ASN A 137 -0.21 17.10 0.87
N TYR A 138 0.01 16.05 0.08
CA TYR A 138 0.49 16.14 -1.31
C TYR A 138 -0.66 15.75 -2.24
N GLU A 139 -0.80 16.45 -3.36
CA GLU A 139 -1.86 16.15 -4.32
C GLU A 139 -1.47 15.03 -5.28
N ASN A 140 -0.18 14.98 -5.65
CA ASN A 140 0.26 14.08 -6.71
C ASN A 140 1.75 13.69 -6.57
N PRO A 141 2.07 12.47 -6.16
CA PRO A 141 1.17 11.41 -5.68
C PRO A 141 0.45 11.77 -4.38
N ARG A 142 -0.78 11.27 -4.22
CA ARG A 142 -1.55 11.46 -2.99
C ARG A 142 -1.15 10.41 -1.95
N PRO A 143 -0.58 10.80 -0.81
CA PRO A 143 -0.17 9.86 0.22
C PRO A 143 -1.34 9.03 0.73
N LYS A 144 -1.05 7.77 1.01
CA LYS A 144 -2.04 6.86 1.59
C LYS A 144 -2.21 7.16 3.06
N VAL A 145 -3.44 7.41 3.47
CA VAL A 145 -3.76 7.56 4.89
C VAL A 145 -3.72 6.17 5.54
N ILE A 146 -2.71 5.95 6.39
CA ILE A 146 -2.61 4.71 7.16
C ILE A 146 -3.59 4.81 8.32
N THR A 147 -4.62 3.96 8.31
CA THR A 147 -5.62 3.91 9.38
C THR A 147 -5.68 2.52 9.99
N ALA A 148 -6.01 2.46 11.29
CA ALA A 148 -6.28 1.20 11.98
C ALA A 148 -7.67 0.61 11.63
N LYS A 149 -8.47 1.31 10.81
CA LYS A 149 -9.80 0.85 10.42
C LYS A 149 -9.69 -0.34 9.47
N ILE A 150 -9.73 -1.53 10.04
CA ILE A 150 -10.00 -2.75 9.29
C ILE A 150 -11.45 -2.65 8.82
N SER A 151 -11.67 -2.68 7.51
CA SER A 151 -13.03 -2.69 6.94
C SER A 151 -13.80 -3.89 7.47
N ASN A 152 -14.71 -3.66 8.40
CA ASN A 152 -15.53 -4.71 9.00
C ASN A 152 -16.79 -4.91 8.14
N ASN A 153 -16.69 -5.76 7.14
CA ASN A 153 -17.79 -6.10 6.24
C ASN A 153 -18.61 -7.32 6.72
N HIS A 154 -18.34 -7.84 7.93
CA HIS A 154 -19.00 -9.06 8.42
C HIS A 154 -20.54 -8.95 8.40
N LYS A 155 -21.09 -7.80 8.74
CA LYS A 155 -22.54 -7.56 8.67
C LYS A 155 -23.10 -7.69 7.24
N LYS A 156 -22.39 -7.17 6.23
CA LYS A 156 -22.80 -7.30 4.83
C LYS A 156 -22.77 -8.76 4.37
N TYR A 157 -21.69 -9.47 4.70
CA TYR A 157 -21.58 -10.90 4.40
C TYR A 157 -22.66 -11.72 5.09
N ALA A 158 -22.93 -11.48 6.38
CA ALA A 158 -23.99 -12.17 7.11
C ALA A 158 -25.37 -11.98 6.42
N ILE A 159 -25.72 -10.74 6.06
CA ILE A 159 -26.97 -10.46 5.35
C ILE A 159 -27.04 -11.25 4.04
N THR A 160 -25.95 -11.28 3.27
CA THR A 160 -25.92 -12.01 1.99
C THR A 160 -26.14 -13.51 2.19
N TRP A 161 -25.48 -14.11 3.16
CA TRP A 161 -25.63 -15.55 3.45
C TRP A 161 -27.03 -15.90 3.97
N PHE A 162 -27.58 -15.10 4.87
CA PHE A 162 -28.95 -15.32 5.37
C PHE A 162 -30.00 -15.13 4.26
N SER A 163 -29.85 -14.15 3.38
CA SER A 163 -30.74 -13.96 2.24
C SER A 163 -30.74 -15.16 1.32
N MET A 164 -29.56 -15.71 1.04
CA MET A 164 -29.41 -16.91 0.21
C MET A 164 -30.06 -18.13 0.86
N ALA A 165 -29.85 -18.33 2.16
CA ALA A 165 -30.47 -19.44 2.90
C ALA A 165 -32.00 -19.37 2.89
N ILE A 166 -32.57 -18.17 3.11
CA ILE A 166 -34.03 -17.94 3.04
C ILE A 166 -34.55 -18.22 1.64
N SER A 167 -33.85 -17.78 0.59
CA SER A 167 -34.25 -18.02 -0.79
C SER A 167 -34.32 -19.51 -1.12
N ILE A 168 -33.30 -20.28 -0.70
CA ILE A 168 -33.27 -21.74 -0.88
C ILE A 168 -34.43 -22.39 -0.14
N LEU A 169 -34.70 -21.99 1.10
CA LEU A 169 -35.82 -22.51 1.90
C LEU A 169 -37.16 -22.25 1.22
N LEU A 170 -37.40 -21.04 0.72
CA LEU A 170 -38.63 -20.69 0.02
C LEU A 170 -38.83 -21.50 -1.26
N ILE A 171 -37.78 -21.68 -2.05
CA ILE A 171 -37.78 -22.53 -3.24
C ILE A 171 -38.12 -23.99 -2.86
N TYR A 172 -37.49 -24.53 -1.83
CA TYR A 172 -37.77 -25.88 -1.35
C TYR A 172 -39.24 -26.05 -0.92
N LEU A 173 -39.78 -25.13 -0.13
CA LEU A 173 -41.16 -25.16 0.33
C LEU A 173 -42.16 -25.03 -0.85
N TYR A 174 -41.85 -24.20 -1.85
CA TYR A 174 -42.66 -24.07 -3.06
C TYR A 174 -42.75 -25.39 -3.82
N PHE A 175 -41.61 -26.03 -4.10
CA PHE A 175 -41.61 -27.32 -4.84
C PHE A 175 -42.23 -28.45 -4.03
N ARG A 176 -42.03 -28.47 -2.71
CA ARG A 176 -42.67 -29.45 -1.85
C ARG A 176 -44.20 -29.34 -1.91
N LYS A 177 -44.73 -28.11 -1.84
CA LYS A 177 -46.17 -27.87 -1.92
C LYS A 177 -46.76 -28.21 -3.30
N LYS A 178 -45.97 -28.08 -4.38
CA LYS A 178 -46.43 -28.37 -5.73
C LYS A 178 -46.49 -29.90 -6.04
N ASN A 179 -45.67 -30.68 -5.36
CA ASN A 179 -45.54 -32.14 -5.58
C ASN A 179 -46.36 -32.96 -4.57
N TYR A 180 -47.11 -32.32 -3.72
CA TYR A 180 -48.18 -32.86 -2.86
C TYR A 180 -49.53 -32.26 -3.27
#